data_a0ea52cffe771f42d64b7d8d0efcce37
#
_entry.id   a0ea52cffe771f42d64b7d8d0efcce37
#
_cell.length_a   1.000
_cell.length_b   1.000
_cell.length_c   1.000
_cell.angle_alpha   90.00
_cell.angle_beta   90.00
_cell.angle_gamma   90.00
#
_symmetry.space_group_name_H-M   'P 1'
#
loop_
_entity.id
_entity.type
_entity.pdbx_description
1 polymer ?
#
loop_
_entity_poly.entity_id
_entity_poly.type
_entity_poly.pdbx_seq_one_letter_code
_entity_poly.pdbx_strand_id
1 'polypeptide(L)'
;SAARAEEMGLVNRVVAEKDLQATTDRFAALIASKSTLTVATGKRAFYAQAEMSLSDAYDYASEVMVQNMLARDAEEGIGAVLEKRAPEWKDA
;
A
#
# COMPACT_ATOMS: atom_id res chain seq x y z
N SER A 1 -5.35 6.20 -26.34
CA SER A 1 -6.42 5.24 -26.01
C SER A 1 -6.23 4.72 -24.58
N ALA A 2 -7.30 4.19 -23.98
CA ALA A 2 -7.23 3.59 -22.64
C ALA A 2 -6.21 2.44 -22.59
N ALA A 3 -6.17 1.58 -23.59
CA ALA A 3 -5.17 0.51 -23.68
C ALA A 3 -3.74 1.06 -23.66
N ARG A 4 -3.47 2.15 -24.38
CA ARG A 4 -2.14 2.78 -24.35
C ARG A 4 -1.81 3.37 -22.98
N ALA A 5 -2.81 3.90 -22.26
CA ALA A 5 -2.62 4.41 -20.91
C ALA A 5 -2.26 3.28 -19.93
N GLU A 6 -2.82 2.08 -20.07
CA GLU A 6 -2.47 0.89 -19.30
C GLU A 6 -1.02 0.44 -19.60
N GLU A 7 -0.65 0.32 -20.87
CA GLU A 7 0.72 -0.02 -21.30
C GLU A 7 1.78 0.94 -20.73
N MET A 8 1.45 2.23 -20.64
CA MET A 8 2.33 3.27 -20.11
C MET A 8 2.34 3.33 -18.58
N GLY A 9 1.52 2.55 -17.90
CA GLY A 9 1.40 2.59 -16.44
C GLY A 9 0.65 3.81 -15.90
N LEU A 10 -0.08 4.55 -16.75
CA LEU A 10 -0.88 5.72 -16.33
C LEU A 10 -2.15 5.30 -15.58
N VAL A 11 -2.71 4.16 -15.92
CA VAL A 11 -3.86 3.53 -15.24
C VAL A 11 -3.52 2.09 -14.87
N ASN A 12 -4.13 1.59 -13.78
CA ASN A 12 -3.86 0.25 -13.28
C ASN A 12 -4.48 -0.85 -14.14
N ARG A 13 -5.65 -0.59 -14.72
CA ARG A 13 -6.41 -1.56 -15.52
C ARG A 13 -7.41 -0.86 -16.42
N VAL A 14 -7.60 -1.44 -17.60
CA VAL A 14 -8.66 -1.08 -18.52
C VAL A 14 -9.73 -2.18 -18.49
N VAL A 15 -10.99 -1.79 -18.35
CA VAL A 15 -12.15 -2.70 -18.28
C VAL A 15 -13.27 -2.16 -19.16
N ALA A 16 -14.26 -2.99 -19.46
CA ALA A 16 -15.47 -2.53 -20.12
C ALA A 16 -16.22 -1.51 -19.24
N GLU A 17 -16.90 -0.55 -19.83
CA GLU A 17 -17.63 0.53 -19.12
C GLU A 17 -18.57 -0.03 -18.03
N LYS A 18 -19.32 -1.08 -18.36
CA LYS A 18 -20.24 -1.76 -17.43
C LYS A 18 -19.55 -2.34 -16.18
N ASP A 19 -18.25 -2.63 -16.26
CA ASP A 19 -17.49 -3.27 -15.18
C ASP A 19 -16.64 -2.25 -14.37
N LEU A 20 -16.63 -0.97 -14.80
CA LEU A 20 -15.79 0.06 -14.20
C LEU A 20 -16.06 0.25 -12.72
N GLN A 21 -17.32 0.46 -12.35
CA GLN A 21 -17.70 0.69 -10.95
C GLN A 21 -17.35 -0.51 -10.07
N ALA A 22 -17.72 -1.71 -10.46
CA ALA A 22 -17.44 -2.93 -9.70
C ALA A 22 -15.92 -3.18 -9.55
N THR A 23 -15.13 -2.85 -10.57
CA THR A 23 -13.67 -2.99 -10.50
C THR A 23 -13.07 -1.95 -9.56
N THR A 24 -13.53 -0.71 -9.61
CA THR A 24 -13.09 0.37 -8.71
C THR A 24 -13.41 0.05 -7.27
N ASP A 25 -14.64 -0.38 -6.99
CA ASP A 25 -15.09 -0.74 -5.63
C ASP A 25 -14.25 -1.89 -5.06
N ARG A 26 -13.92 -2.88 -5.88
CA ARG A 26 -13.06 -4.00 -5.48
C ARG A 26 -11.63 -3.55 -5.13
N PHE A 27 -11.02 -2.64 -5.91
CA PHE A 27 -9.72 -2.07 -5.57
C PHE A 27 -9.77 -1.24 -4.30
N ALA A 28 -10.79 -0.40 -4.15
CA ALA A 28 -10.98 0.41 -2.94
C ALA A 28 -11.15 -0.48 -1.69
N ALA A 29 -11.97 -1.52 -1.78
CA ALA A 29 -12.17 -2.48 -0.69
C ALA A 29 -10.88 -3.24 -0.34
N LEU A 30 -10.08 -3.63 -1.35
CA LEU A 30 -8.79 -4.29 -1.12
C LEU A 30 -7.82 -3.39 -0.37
N ILE A 31 -7.72 -2.11 -0.74
CA ILE A 31 -6.87 -1.13 -0.04
C ILE A 31 -7.39 -0.90 1.38
N ALA A 32 -8.70 -0.70 1.53
CA ALA A 32 -9.35 -0.48 2.83
C ALA A 32 -9.26 -1.70 3.77
N SER A 33 -8.99 -2.89 3.26
CA SER A 33 -8.79 -4.11 4.07
C SER A 33 -7.40 -4.19 4.70
N LYS A 34 -6.50 -3.25 4.46
CA LYS A 34 -5.15 -3.21 5.02
C LYS A 34 -5.10 -2.31 6.25
N SER A 35 -4.06 -2.47 7.08
CA SER A 35 -3.81 -1.57 8.20
C SER A 35 -3.78 -0.11 7.70
N THR A 36 -4.64 0.72 8.25
CA THR A 36 -4.71 2.16 7.93
C THR A 36 -3.40 2.85 8.30
N LEU A 37 -2.81 2.48 9.44
CA LEU A 37 -1.52 2.99 9.89
C LEU A 37 -0.42 2.70 8.85
N THR A 38 -0.30 1.45 8.42
CA THR A 38 0.75 1.04 7.48
C THR A 38 0.57 1.70 6.10
N VAL A 39 -0.66 1.75 5.57
CA VAL A 39 -0.95 2.43 4.30
C VAL A 39 -0.65 3.93 4.38
N ALA A 40 -1.08 4.61 5.44
CA ALA A 40 -0.82 6.03 5.62
C ALA A 40 0.68 6.32 5.79
N THR A 41 1.41 5.50 6.54
CA THR A 41 2.86 5.62 6.72
C THR A 41 3.59 5.43 5.39
N GLY A 42 3.25 4.40 4.62
CA GLY A 42 3.86 4.13 3.31
C GLY A 42 3.61 5.25 2.31
N LYS A 43 2.39 5.80 2.26
CA LYS A 43 2.09 6.94 1.38
C LYS A 43 2.88 8.19 1.75
N ARG A 44 2.97 8.55 3.03
CA ARG A 44 3.78 9.69 3.47
C ARG A 44 5.25 9.48 3.12
N ALA A 45 5.79 8.30 3.39
CA ALA A 45 7.18 7.97 3.11
C ALA A 45 7.48 8.03 1.61
N PHE A 46 6.58 7.54 0.77
CA PHE A 46 6.73 7.61 -0.69
C PHE A 46 6.94 9.04 -1.18
N TYR A 47 6.07 9.97 -0.77
CA TYR A 47 6.17 11.36 -1.20
C TYR A 47 7.36 12.09 -0.57
N ALA A 48 7.68 11.80 0.69
CA ALA A 48 8.80 12.44 1.36
C ALA A 48 10.14 12.07 0.72
N GLN A 49 10.36 10.79 0.36
CA GLN A 49 11.62 10.33 -0.22
C GLN A 49 11.80 10.69 -1.69
N ALA A 50 10.74 11.03 -2.42
CA ALA A 50 10.78 11.22 -3.88
C ALA A 50 11.75 12.32 -4.33
N GLU A 51 11.96 13.34 -3.51
CA GLU A 51 12.86 14.49 -3.78
C GLU A 51 14.22 14.37 -3.06
N MET A 52 14.49 13.26 -2.38
CA MET A 52 15.75 13.04 -1.67
C MET A 52 16.83 12.47 -2.60
N SER A 53 18.10 12.65 -2.21
CA SER A 53 19.19 11.88 -2.83
C SER A 53 18.97 10.39 -2.58
N LEU A 54 19.56 9.52 -3.40
CA LEU A 54 19.41 8.07 -3.23
C LEU A 54 19.88 7.62 -1.83
N SER A 55 20.98 8.15 -1.33
CA SER A 55 21.50 7.84 0.01
C SER A 55 20.52 8.24 1.10
N ASP A 56 20.05 9.51 1.07
CA ASP A 56 19.12 10.02 2.07
C ASP A 56 17.77 9.30 2.02
N ALA A 57 17.31 8.92 0.82
CA ALA A 57 16.09 8.15 0.65
C ALA A 57 16.19 6.76 1.30
N TYR A 58 17.33 6.08 1.19
CA TYR A 58 17.56 4.80 1.86
C TYR A 58 17.61 4.95 3.38
N ASP A 59 18.29 5.95 3.90
CA ASP A 59 18.36 6.20 5.34
C ASP A 59 16.97 6.51 5.90
N TYR A 60 16.24 7.42 5.25
CA TYR A 60 14.87 7.75 5.62
C TYR A 60 13.92 6.54 5.55
N ALA A 61 13.96 5.78 4.46
CA ALA A 61 13.11 4.60 4.30
C ALA A 61 13.41 3.52 5.34
N SER A 62 14.69 3.38 5.74
CA SER A 62 15.09 2.46 6.80
C SER A 62 14.50 2.85 8.15
N GLU A 63 14.54 4.14 8.51
CA GLU A 63 13.90 4.65 9.73
C GLU A 63 12.38 4.42 9.72
N VAL A 64 11.72 4.74 8.60
CA VAL A 64 10.27 4.50 8.44
C VAL A 64 9.94 3.01 8.60
N MET A 65 10.77 2.13 8.02
CA MET A 65 10.58 0.67 8.13
C MET A 65 10.71 0.23 9.59
N VAL A 66 11.73 0.68 10.31
CA VAL A 66 11.92 0.36 11.74
C VAL A 66 10.71 0.80 12.54
N GLN A 67 10.23 2.04 12.35
CA GLN A 67 9.05 2.55 13.04
C GLN A 67 7.80 1.71 12.75
N ASN A 68 7.59 1.35 11.48
CA ASN A 68 6.45 0.52 11.10
C ASN A 68 6.54 -0.90 11.68
N MET A 69 7.74 -1.47 11.77
CA MET A 69 7.95 -2.81 12.35
C MET A 69 7.73 -2.88 13.86
N LEU A 70 7.80 -1.73 14.55
CA LEU A 70 7.50 -1.62 15.98
C LEU A 70 6.00 -1.44 16.27
N ALA A 71 5.19 -1.24 15.24
CA ALA A 71 3.73 -1.12 15.37
C ALA A 71 3.08 -2.48 15.68
N ARG A 72 1.98 -2.46 16.44
CA ARG A 72 1.20 -3.67 16.75
C ARG A 72 0.65 -4.35 15.50
N ASP A 73 0.26 -3.57 14.51
CA ASP A 73 -0.23 -4.09 13.24
C ASP A 73 0.86 -4.85 12.44
N ALA A 74 2.14 -4.52 12.62
CA ALA A 74 3.22 -5.31 12.04
C ALA A 74 3.34 -6.68 12.70
N GLU A 75 3.26 -6.75 14.03
CA GLU A 75 3.24 -8.00 14.79
C GLU A 75 2.03 -8.86 14.39
N GLU A 76 0.85 -8.25 14.35
CA GLU A 76 -0.38 -8.90 13.91
C GLU A 76 -0.26 -9.43 12.47
N GLY A 77 0.23 -8.62 11.54
CA GLY A 77 0.38 -9.01 10.13
C GLY A 77 1.33 -10.20 9.95
N ILE A 78 2.47 -10.19 10.65
CA ILE A 78 3.43 -11.30 10.62
C ILE A 78 2.81 -12.55 11.26
N GLY A 79 2.18 -12.42 12.43
CA GLY A 79 1.51 -13.52 13.11
C GLY A 79 0.42 -14.17 12.26
N ALA A 80 -0.43 -13.35 11.64
CA ALA A 80 -1.51 -13.81 10.77
C ALA A 80 -0.97 -14.62 9.57
N VAL A 81 0.15 -14.19 8.98
CA VAL A 81 0.80 -14.94 7.87
C VAL A 81 1.32 -16.29 8.36
N LEU A 82 2.01 -16.33 9.51
CA LEU A 82 2.53 -17.58 10.08
C LEU A 82 1.42 -18.57 10.44
N GLU A 83 0.32 -18.05 10.98
CA GLU A 83 -0.85 -18.83 11.38
C GLU A 83 -1.82 -19.12 10.22
N LYS A 84 -1.57 -18.58 9.04
CA LYS A 84 -2.41 -18.71 7.81
C LYS A 84 -3.86 -18.26 8.04
N ARG A 85 -4.06 -17.20 8.77
CA ARG A 85 -5.35 -16.56 9.03
C ARG A 85 -5.41 -15.14 8.47
N ALA A 86 -6.60 -14.56 8.42
CA ALA A 86 -6.75 -13.14 8.13
C ALA A 86 -6.26 -12.30 9.31
N PRO A 87 -5.57 -11.16 9.06
CA PRO A 87 -5.16 -10.25 10.13
C PRO A 87 -6.35 -9.43 10.66
N GLU A 88 -6.25 -9.03 11.95
CA GLU A 88 -7.18 -8.13 12.62
C GLU A 88 -6.48 -6.83 12.99
N TRP A 89 -6.53 -5.86 12.09
CA TRP A 89 -5.86 -4.58 12.26
C TRP A 89 -6.42 -3.76 13.43
N LYS A 90 -5.54 -3.13 14.18
CA LYS A 90 -5.87 -2.23 15.31
C LYS A 90 -5.48 -0.79 15.02
N ASP A 91 -4.84 -0.53 13.87
CA ASP A 91 -4.32 0.78 13.45
C ASP A 91 -3.35 1.40 14.47
N ALA A 92 -2.52 0.56 15.06
CA ALA A 92 -1.61 0.92 16.14
C ALA A 92 -0.21 0.27 15.99
#